data_49faaca65c46c90461db0c0afa3b8662
#
_entry.id   49faaca65c46c90461db0c0afa3b8662
#
_cell.length_a   1.000
_cell.length_b   1.000
_cell.length_c   1.000
_cell.angle_alpha   90.00
_cell.angle_beta   90.00
_cell.angle_gamma   90.00
#
_symmetry.space_group_name_H-M   'P 1'
#
loop_
_entity.id
_entity.type
_entity.pdbx_description
1 polymer ?
#
loop_
_entity_poly.entity_id
_entity_poly.type
_entity_poly.pdbx_seq_one_letter_code
_entity_poly.pdbx_strand_id
1 'polypeptide(L)'
;GSPSLVLLNAGDGTLLMSIELPGGSASTNSIAAADVDGDGDLDVLLGINASPSLVLLNVGDGTFLTSIELPGGSSDTSSIAAADVDGDGDLDVLVGNNDRPSVVLLNAGDGTFPTSITLPGRSFGTSSIAAADVDGDGDLDVLLGKYLGGSSLVLLNAGDGTFPTSIELPGSSAGHTSSIAAADVD
;
A
#
# COMPACT_ATOMS: atom_id res chain seq x y z
N GLY A 1 -13.81 5.18 17.37
CA GLY A 1 -12.35 5.08 17.45
C GLY A 1 -11.74 6.45 17.69
N SER A 2 -10.45 6.50 17.98
CA SER A 2 -9.71 7.76 17.99
C SER A 2 -9.21 8.04 16.58
N PRO A 3 -9.08 9.30 16.15
CA PRO A 3 -8.55 9.63 14.84
C PRO A 3 -7.07 9.21 14.73
N SER A 4 -6.62 8.93 13.51
CA SER A 4 -5.21 8.80 13.20
C SER A 4 -4.54 10.18 13.22
N LEU A 5 -3.28 10.24 13.64
CA LEU A 5 -2.55 11.50 13.82
C LEU A 5 -1.26 11.52 13.04
N VAL A 6 -0.93 12.65 12.46
CA VAL A 6 0.43 13.00 12.04
C VAL A 6 1.07 13.87 13.12
N LEU A 7 2.30 13.56 13.48
CA LEU A 7 3.09 14.33 14.42
C LEU A 7 4.21 15.04 13.67
N LEU A 8 4.19 16.36 13.66
CA LEU A 8 5.20 17.16 12.97
C LEU A 8 6.45 17.30 13.82
N ASN A 9 7.61 16.94 13.25
CA ASN A 9 8.92 17.07 13.86
C ASN A 9 9.49 18.49 13.59
N ALA A 10 10.02 19.12 14.61
CA ALA A 10 10.69 20.43 14.49
C ALA A 10 12.09 20.36 13.84
N GLY A 11 12.59 19.16 13.49
CA GLY A 11 13.92 18.96 12.94
C GLY A 11 15.00 18.67 14.00
N ASP A 12 14.66 18.78 15.27
CA ASP A 12 15.55 18.47 16.41
C ASP A 12 15.11 17.24 17.21
N GLY A 13 14.12 16.49 16.68
CA GLY A 13 13.51 15.34 17.34
C GLY A 13 12.32 15.69 18.24
N THR A 14 11.97 16.98 18.41
CA THR A 14 10.77 17.37 19.14
C THR A 14 9.56 17.33 18.21
N LEU A 15 8.43 16.83 18.72
CA LEU A 15 7.16 16.78 18.02
C LEU A 15 6.30 17.95 18.51
N LEU A 16 6.14 18.96 17.66
CA LEU A 16 5.52 20.23 18.06
C LEU A 16 4.01 20.26 17.90
N MET A 17 3.46 19.50 16.98
CA MET A 17 2.04 19.56 16.63
C MET A 17 1.54 18.17 16.26
N SER A 18 0.30 17.89 16.59
CA SER A 18 -0.45 16.76 16.09
C SER A 18 -1.57 17.24 15.16
N ILE A 19 -1.67 16.64 13.99
CA ILE A 19 -2.73 16.91 13.02
C ILE A 19 -3.62 15.68 12.96
N GLU A 20 -4.92 15.87 13.19
CA GLU A 20 -5.90 14.80 13.02
C GLU A 20 -6.13 14.55 11.52
N LEU A 21 -5.95 13.29 11.10
CA LEU A 21 -6.17 12.92 9.71
C LEU A 21 -7.66 12.75 9.41
N PRO A 22 -8.13 13.19 8.25
CA PRO A 22 -9.45 12.85 7.75
C PRO A 22 -9.65 11.33 7.69
N GLY A 23 -10.90 10.87 7.86
CA GLY A 23 -11.22 9.43 7.85
C GLY A 23 -12.14 9.04 9.02
N GLY A 24 -12.37 9.98 9.94
CA GLY A 24 -13.37 9.82 11.00
C GLY A 24 -13.01 8.73 12.01
N SER A 25 -14.03 8.00 12.48
CA SER A 25 -13.91 6.95 13.51
C SER A 25 -13.65 5.55 12.94
N ALA A 26 -13.38 5.40 11.64
CA ALA A 26 -13.04 4.13 11.03
C ALA A 26 -11.67 3.64 11.54
N SER A 27 -11.50 2.32 11.64
CA SER A 27 -10.22 1.74 12.06
C SER A 27 -9.22 1.80 10.92
N THR A 28 -8.13 2.55 11.09
CA THR A 28 -6.97 2.51 10.20
C THR A 28 -6.10 1.31 10.59
N ASN A 29 -5.91 0.38 9.67
CA ASN A 29 -5.09 -0.82 9.87
C ASN A 29 -3.66 -0.62 9.38
N SER A 30 -3.47 0.24 8.38
CA SER A 30 -2.17 0.48 7.75
C SER A 30 -2.03 1.92 7.32
N ILE A 31 -0.81 2.42 7.35
CA ILE A 31 -0.45 3.77 6.91
C ILE A 31 0.86 3.71 6.14
N ALA A 32 0.95 4.46 5.05
CA ALA A 32 2.18 4.67 4.30
C ALA A 32 2.31 6.17 3.96
N ALA A 33 3.52 6.62 3.66
CA ALA A 33 3.79 7.96 3.19
C ALA A 33 4.55 7.88 1.87
N ALA A 34 4.09 8.62 0.87
CA ALA A 34 4.66 8.68 -0.47
C ALA A 34 4.20 9.96 -1.16
N ASP A 35 5.01 10.53 -2.02
CA ASP A 35 4.63 11.61 -2.92
C ASP A 35 3.88 10.99 -4.11
N VAL A 36 2.54 11.06 -4.12
CA VAL A 36 1.73 10.40 -5.15
C VAL A 36 1.17 11.39 -6.19
N ASP A 37 1.28 12.70 -5.96
CA ASP A 37 0.88 13.69 -6.96
C ASP A 37 2.08 14.41 -7.62
N GLY A 38 3.31 14.02 -7.24
CA GLY A 38 4.54 14.48 -7.87
C GLY A 38 4.93 15.92 -7.51
N ASP A 39 4.36 16.49 -6.43
CA ASP A 39 4.64 17.87 -6.01
C ASP A 39 5.90 18.02 -5.12
N GLY A 40 6.48 16.90 -4.68
CA GLY A 40 7.68 16.81 -3.86
C GLY A 40 7.41 16.71 -2.36
N ASP A 41 6.16 16.74 -1.93
CA ASP A 41 5.76 16.64 -0.53
C ASP A 41 5.15 15.26 -0.25
N LEU A 42 5.43 14.68 0.93
CA LEU A 42 4.91 13.35 1.24
C LEU A 42 3.43 13.41 1.61
N ASP A 43 2.63 12.64 0.89
CA ASP A 43 1.23 12.36 1.16
C ASP A 43 1.04 11.20 2.13
N VAL A 44 -0.17 11.02 2.61
CA VAL A 44 -0.53 9.93 3.52
C VAL A 44 -1.56 9.00 2.88
N LEU A 45 -1.20 7.72 2.82
CA LEU A 45 -2.09 6.65 2.40
C LEU A 45 -2.63 5.93 3.63
N LEU A 46 -3.95 5.79 3.72
CA LEU A 46 -4.64 5.13 4.82
C LEU A 46 -5.36 3.88 4.34
N GLY A 47 -4.91 2.71 4.82
CA GLY A 47 -5.62 1.45 4.68
C GLY A 47 -6.68 1.32 5.80
N ILE A 48 -7.96 1.34 5.43
CA ILE A 48 -9.07 1.46 6.36
C ILE A 48 -9.90 0.17 6.37
N ASN A 49 -10.36 -0.20 7.57
CA ASN A 49 -11.25 -1.34 7.76
C ASN A 49 -12.71 -0.93 7.52
N ALA A 50 -13.41 -1.70 6.69
CA ALA A 50 -14.84 -1.58 6.39
C ALA A 50 -15.28 -0.18 5.86
N SER A 51 -14.34 0.59 5.33
CA SER A 51 -14.55 1.87 4.66
C SER A 51 -13.57 2.00 3.50
N PRO A 52 -13.81 2.88 2.51
CA PRO A 52 -12.83 3.15 1.48
C PRO A 52 -11.50 3.59 2.08
N SER A 53 -10.40 3.06 1.57
CA SER A 53 -9.06 3.55 1.88
C SER A 53 -8.85 4.92 1.24
N LEU A 54 -7.98 5.74 1.79
CA LEU A 54 -7.82 7.15 1.43
C LEU A 54 -6.38 7.47 1.06
N VAL A 55 -6.23 8.39 0.11
CA VAL A 55 -5.03 9.21 -0.05
C VAL A 55 -5.34 10.61 0.47
N LEU A 56 -4.45 11.17 1.27
CA LEU A 56 -4.54 12.51 1.81
C LEU A 56 -3.38 13.31 1.26
N LEU A 57 -3.66 14.24 0.34
CA LEU A 57 -2.64 15.07 -0.30
C LEU A 57 -2.17 16.17 0.66
N ASN A 58 -0.85 16.26 0.82
CA ASN A 58 -0.15 17.27 1.61
C ASN A 58 0.02 18.54 0.76
N VAL A 59 -0.07 19.69 1.37
CA VAL A 59 0.20 20.98 0.70
C VAL A 59 1.56 21.57 1.08
N GLY A 60 2.49 20.72 1.53
CA GLY A 60 3.88 21.10 1.82
C GLY A 60 4.15 21.63 3.23
N ASP A 61 3.14 21.79 4.05
CA ASP A 61 3.29 22.26 5.45
C ASP A 61 2.76 21.25 6.48
N GLY A 62 2.45 20.03 6.02
CA GLY A 62 1.86 18.96 6.82
C GLY A 62 0.34 19.07 6.96
N THR A 63 -0.31 19.97 6.24
CA THR A 63 -1.77 20.02 6.19
C THR A 63 -2.31 19.20 5.01
N PHE A 64 -3.43 18.51 5.23
CA PHE A 64 -4.06 17.62 4.28
C PHE A 64 -5.45 18.14 3.92
N LEU A 65 -5.51 18.98 2.88
CA LEU A 65 -6.75 19.65 2.46
C LEU A 65 -7.61 18.80 1.52
N THR A 66 -6.99 17.87 0.82
CA THR A 66 -7.65 16.99 -0.14
C THR A 66 -7.58 15.55 0.34
N SER A 67 -8.72 14.85 0.32
CA SER A 67 -8.79 13.41 0.52
C SER A 67 -9.41 12.75 -0.70
N ILE A 68 -8.75 11.71 -1.21
CA ILE A 68 -9.17 10.93 -2.38
C ILE A 68 -9.53 9.54 -1.88
N GLU A 69 -10.77 9.09 -2.15
CA GLU A 69 -11.16 7.71 -1.91
C GLU A 69 -10.55 6.79 -2.96
N LEU A 70 -9.81 5.78 -2.51
CA LEU A 70 -9.22 4.80 -3.40
C LEU A 70 -10.29 3.89 -4.03
N PRO A 71 -10.13 3.54 -5.33
CA PRO A 71 -11.02 2.59 -5.99
C PRO A 71 -11.09 1.24 -5.27
N GLY A 72 -12.26 0.59 -5.33
CA GLY A 72 -12.50 -0.71 -4.67
C GLY A 72 -13.56 -0.66 -3.58
N GLY A 73 -13.98 0.53 -3.15
CA GLY A 73 -15.03 0.72 -2.15
C GLY A 73 -14.63 0.23 -0.76
N SER A 74 -15.63 0.00 0.10
CA SER A 74 -15.41 -0.46 1.47
C SER A 74 -14.92 -1.92 1.48
N SER A 75 -13.68 -2.14 1.92
CA SER A 75 -13.06 -3.44 2.12
C SER A 75 -12.32 -3.49 3.44
N ASP A 76 -11.93 -4.67 3.87
CA ASP A 76 -11.02 -4.81 5.03
C ASP A 76 -9.58 -4.71 4.52
N THR A 77 -9.11 -3.47 4.31
CA THR A 77 -7.72 -3.22 3.93
C THR A 77 -6.82 -3.44 5.14
N SER A 78 -5.96 -4.43 5.03
CA SER A 78 -5.03 -4.84 6.08
C SER A 78 -3.65 -4.21 5.93
N SER A 79 -3.25 -3.89 4.71
CA SER A 79 -1.93 -3.33 4.40
C SER A 79 -1.99 -2.44 3.16
N ILE A 80 -1.24 -1.35 3.18
CA ILE A 80 -1.12 -0.43 2.05
C ILE A 80 0.36 -0.06 1.86
N ALA A 81 0.80 0.06 0.60
CA ALA A 81 2.14 0.46 0.22
C ALA A 81 2.10 1.28 -1.06
N ALA A 82 3.19 1.99 -1.36
CA ALA A 82 3.38 2.70 -2.61
C ALA A 82 4.66 2.21 -3.30
N ALA A 83 4.60 2.02 -4.62
CA ALA A 83 5.73 1.64 -5.47
C ALA A 83 5.37 1.91 -6.94
N ASP A 84 6.33 2.30 -7.76
CA ASP A 84 6.20 2.39 -9.21
C ASP A 84 6.28 0.96 -9.78
N VAL A 85 5.14 0.35 -10.12
CA VAL A 85 5.11 -1.04 -10.60
C VAL A 85 4.92 -1.18 -12.10
N ASP A 86 4.59 -0.10 -12.81
CA ASP A 86 4.52 -0.14 -14.28
C ASP A 86 5.67 0.61 -14.97
N GLY A 87 6.59 1.17 -14.16
CA GLY A 87 7.83 1.76 -14.64
C GLY A 87 7.65 3.14 -15.29
N ASP A 88 6.55 3.82 -15.04
CA ASP A 88 6.25 5.14 -15.62
C ASP A 88 6.84 6.31 -14.82
N GLY A 89 7.33 6.05 -13.62
CA GLY A 89 7.97 7.00 -12.71
C GLY A 89 7.04 7.55 -11.63
N ASP A 90 5.75 7.25 -11.70
CA ASP A 90 4.75 7.69 -10.73
C ASP A 90 4.49 6.58 -9.69
N LEU A 91 4.27 6.96 -8.43
CA LEU A 91 4.05 5.93 -7.39
C LEU A 91 2.62 5.41 -7.39
N ASP A 92 2.47 4.13 -7.64
CA ASP A 92 1.21 3.39 -7.58
C ASP A 92 0.86 2.99 -6.15
N VAL A 93 -0.41 2.63 -5.91
CA VAL A 93 -0.86 2.16 -4.61
C VAL A 93 -1.18 0.67 -4.62
N LEU A 94 -0.48 -0.06 -3.76
CA LEU A 94 -0.71 -1.48 -3.51
C LEU A 94 -1.64 -1.64 -2.31
N VAL A 95 -2.78 -2.29 -2.51
CA VAL A 95 -3.81 -2.48 -1.48
C VAL A 95 -3.97 -3.96 -1.16
N GLY A 96 -3.50 -4.35 0.03
CA GLY A 96 -3.65 -5.69 0.57
C GLY A 96 -4.97 -5.84 1.33
N ASN A 97 -5.88 -6.66 0.82
CA ASN A 97 -7.21 -6.87 1.39
C ASN A 97 -7.33 -8.23 2.06
N ASN A 98 -8.05 -8.27 3.20
CA ASN A 98 -8.35 -9.49 3.92
C ASN A 98 -9.57 -10.22 3.35
N ASP A 99 -10.63 -9.50 3.03
CA ASP A 99 -11.94 -10.04 2.62
C ASP A 99 -12.16 -10.12 1.10
N ARG A 100 -11.28 -9.49 0.31
CA ARG A 100 -11.34 -9.38 -1.16
C ARG A 100 -9.98 -9.61 -1.78
N PRO A 101 -9.91 -9.80 -3.12
CA PRO A 101 -8.64 -9.76 -3.82
C PRO A 101 -7.89 -8.45 -3.57
N SER A 102 -6.59 -8.57 -3.34
CA SER A 102 -5.68 -7.43 -3.29
C SER A 102 -5.54 -6.80 -4.68
N VAL A 103 -5.26 -5.52 -4.74
CA VAL A 103 -5.19 -4.78 -6.01
C VAL A 103 -3.96 -3.88 -6.06
N VAL A 104 -3.53 -3.57 -7.26
CA VAL A 104 -2.67 -2.44 -7.58
C VAL A 104 -3.53 -1.37 -8.25
N LEU A 105 -3.37 -0.14 -7.83
CA LEU A 105 -4.04 1.03 -8.37
C LEU A 105 -2.98 1.87 -9.07
N LEU A 106 -3.01 1.87 -10.42
CA LEU A 106 -2.04 2.65 -11.20
C LEU A 106 -2.36 4.13 -11.13
N ASN A 107 -1.33 4.91 -10.83
CA ASN A 107 -1.38 6.36 -10.72
C ASN A 107 -1.32 6.99 -12.12
N ALA A 108 -1.88 8.16 -12.26
CA ALA A 108 -1.75 8.98 -13.48
C ALA A 108 -0.77 10.15 -13.30
N GLY A 109 0.04 10.12 -12.22
CA GLY A 109 1.02 11.15 -11.88
C GLY A 109 0.44 12.40 -11.21
N ASP A 110 -0.84 12.38 -10.88
CA ASP A 110 -1.55 13.51 -10.24
C ASP A 110 -2.32 13.09 -8.98
N GLY A 111 -1.97 11.94 -8.41
CA GLY A 111 -2.66 11.35 -7.25
C GLY A 111 -4.02 10.74 -7.60
N THR A 112 -4.37 10.62 -8.89
CA THR A 112 -5.58 9.90 -9.32
C THR A 112 -5.23 8.50 -9.82
N PHE A 113 -6.14 7.54 -9.58
CA PHE A 113 -5.91 6.11 -9.83
C PHE A 113 -6.98 5.56 -10.79
N PRO A 114 -6.90 5.86 -12.11
CA PRO A 114 -7.91 5.47 -13.09
C PRO A 114 -7.93 3.97 -13.40
N THR A 115 -6.85 3.26 -13.13
CA THR A 115 -6.70 1.83 -13.44
C THR A 115 -6.52 1.03 -12.15
N SER A 116 -7.30 -0.06 -12.03
CA SER A 116 -7.19 -1.02 -10.94
C SER A 116 -6.89 -2.41 -11.48
N ILE A 117 -5.79 -2.99 -11.07
CA ILE A 117 -5.34 -4.34 -11.45
C ILE A 117 -5.59 -5.28 -10.27
N THR A 118 -6.42 -6.29 -10.48
CA THR A 118 -6.64 -7.34 -9.48
C THR A 118 -5.46 -8.30 -9.46
N LEU A 119 -4.84 -8.47 -8.30
CA LEU A 119 -3.70 -9.36 -8.15
C LEU A 119 -4.13 -10.84 -8.24
N PRO A 120 -3.36 -11.68 -8.94
CA PRO A 120 -3.67 -13.09 -9.16
C PRO A 120 -3.44 -13.94 -7.89
N GLY A 121 -3.74 -15.27 -7.98
CA GLY A 121 -3.26 -16.25 -7.01
C GLY A 121 -3.97 -16.25 -5.66
N ARG A 122 -5.31 -16.10 -5.60
CA ARG A 122 -6.05 -16.01 -4.32
C ARG A 122 -5.51 -14.89 -3.44
N SER A 123 -5.43 -13.70 -3.97
CA SER A 123 -4.89 -12.53 -3.28
C SER A 123 -5.74 -11.99 -2.11
N PHE A 124 -6.88 -12.64 -1.77
CA PHE A 124 -7.62 -12.35 -0.54
C PHE A 124 -6.97 -13.01 0.69
N GLY A 125 -7.28 -12.52 1.88
CA GLY A 125 -6.64 -12.95 3.13
C GLY A 125 -5.21 -12.44 3.23
N THR A 126 -4.91 -11.30 2.59
CA THR A 126 -3.62 -10.63 2.69
C THR A 126 -3.52 -9.92 4.02
N SER A 127 -2.43 -10.14 4.73
CA SER A 127 -2.10 -9.47 6.00
C SER A 127 -1.05 -8.38 5.82
N SER A 128 -0.21 -8.53 4.80
CA SER A 128 0.89 -7.58 4.50
C SER A 128 1.18 -7.60 3.01
N ILE A 129 1.45 -6.44 2.44
CA ILE A 129 1.85 -6.25 1.05
C ILE A 129 3.13 -5.42 0.99
N ALA A 130 4.03 -5.78 0.08
CA ALA A 130 5.27 -5.05 -0.18
C ALA A 130 5.66 -5.17 -1.65
N ALA A 131 6.53 -4.29 -2.13
CA ALA A 131 7.13 -4.37 -3.45
C ALA A 131 8.66 -4.46 -3.34
N ALA A 132 9.28 -5.26 -4.20
CA ALA A 132 10.72 -5.35 -4.38
C ALA A 132 11.02 -6.11 -5.68
N ASP A 133 12.12 -5.78 -6.35
CA ASP A 133 12.70 -6.59 -7.42
C ASP A 133 13.32 -7.86 -6.78
N VAL A 134 12.68 -9.02 -6.93
CA VAL A 134 13.14 -10.26 -6.28
C VAL A 134 13.82 -11.23 -7.24
N ASP A 135 13.69 -11.03 -8.54
CA ASP A 135 14.36 -11.87 -9.55
C ASP A 135 15.50 -11.15 -10.28
N GLY A 136 15.69 -9.85 -10.02
CA GLY A 136 16.81 -9.05 -10.50
C GLY A 136 16.64 -8.56 -11.93
N ASP A 137 15.42 -8.47 -12.43
CA ASP A 137 15.13 -8.01 -13.80
C ASP A 137 14.94 -6.48 -13.88
N GLY A 138 14.84 -5.80 -12.75
CA GLY A 138 14.70 -4.35 -12.62
C GLY A 138 13.27 -3.88 -12.38
N ASP A 139 12.29 -4.76 -12.50
CA ASP A 139 10.88 -4.46 -12.29
C ASP A 139 10.45 -4.79 -10.85
N LEU A 140 9.59 -3.97 -10.25
CA LEU A 140 9.15 -4.24 -8.88
C LEU A 140 8.05 -5.30 -8.84
N ASP A 141 8.34 -6.41 -8.16
CA ASP A 141 7.42 -7.51 -7.88
C ASP A 141 6.56 -7.22 -6.65
N VAL A 142 5.43 -7.93 -6.53
CA VAL A 142 4.54 -7.81 -5.36
C VAL A 142 4.64 -9.04 -4.45
N LEU A 143 4.92 -8.78 -3.18
CA LEU A 143 4.96 -9.78 -2.13
C LEU A 143 3.68 -9.72 -1.29
N LEU A 144 3.01 -10.86 -1.11
CA LEU A 144 1.79 -11.00 -0.34
C LEU A 144 2.00 -11.93 0.87
N GLY A 145 1.98 -11.36 2.06
CA GLY A 145 1.87 -12.12 3.31
C GLY A 145 0.42 -12.55 3.55
N LYS A 146 0.20 -13.82 3.90
CA LYS A 146 -1.16 -14.39 4.04
C LYS A 146 -1.55 -14.61 5.49
N TYR A 147 -2.80 -14.23 5.83
CA TYR A 147 -3.35 -14.36 7.18
C TYR A 147 -3.88 -15.77 7.48
N LEU A 148 -4.64 -16.39 6.58
CA LEU A 148 -5.29 -17.67 6.78
C LEU A 148 -5.18 -18.58 5.55
N GLY A 149 -4.74 -19.83 5.77
CA GLY A 149 -5.01 -20.96 4.88
C GLY A 149 -4.38 -20.90 3.49
N GLY A 150 -3.29 -20.19 3.32
CA GLY A 150 -2.56 -20.15 2.05
C GLY A 150 -1.09 -19.81 2.24
N SER A 151 -0.26 -20.20 1.28
CA SER A 151 1.12 -19.77 1.22
C SER A 151 1.22 -18.27 0.91
N SER A 152 2.18 -17.59 1.52
CA SER A 152 2.58 -16.24 1.07
C SER A 152 3.11 -16.33 -0.34
N LEU A 153 2.93 -15.28 -1.13
CA LEU A 153 3.19 -15.28 -2.57
C LEU A 153 4.20 -14.20 -2.94
N VAL A 154 4.98 -14.48 -3.96
CA VAL A 154 5.65 -13.49 -4.80
C VAL A 154 4.93 -13.49 -6.15
N LEU A 155 4.56 -12.33 -6.62
CA LEU A 155 3.92 -12.12 -7.92
C LEU A 155 4.92 -11.39 -8.79
N LEU A 156 5.51 -12.10 -9.79
CA LEU A 156 6.51 -11.51 -10.68
C LEU A 156 5.84 -10.57 -11.67
N ASN A 157 6.38 -9.38 -11.74
CA ASN A 157 5.96 -8.32 -12.65
C ASN A 157 6.51 -8.57 -14.06
N ALA A 158 5.84 -8.07 -15.06
CA ALA A 158 6.30 -8.09 -16.45
C ALA A 158 6.78 -6.70 -16.91
N GLY A 159 6.98 -5.75 -15.96
CA GLY A 159 7.42 -4.40 -16.22
C GLY A 159 6.32 -3.43 -16.68
N ASP A 160 5.07 -3.86 -16.66
CA ASP A 160 3.90 -3.08 -17.08
C ASP A 160 2.77 -3.10 -16.04
N GLY A 161 3.10 -3.44 -14.78
CA GLY A 161 2.13 -3.61 -13.70
C GLY A 161 1.28 -4.88 -13.82
N THR A 162 1.57 -5.79 -14.76
CA THR A 162 0.92 -7.09 -14.85
C THR A 162 1.75 -8.19 -14.19
N PHE A 163 1.09 -9.17 -13.57
CA PHE A 163 1.72 -10.20 -12.75
C PHE A 163 1.37 -11.59 -13.28
N PRO A 164 1.98 -12.04 -14.39
CA PRO A 164 1.66 -13.31 -15.03
C PRO A 164 2.12 -14.55 -14.25
N THR A 165 3.08 -14.40 -13.35
CA THR A 165 3.68 -15.50 -12.59
C THR A 165 3.49 -15.30 -11.11
N SER A 166 3.08 -16.36 -10.39
CA SER A 166 3.01 -16.39 -8.94
C SER A 166 3.84 -17.53 -8.37
N ILE A 167 4.63 -17.24 -7.35
CA ILE A 167 5.52 -18.19 -6.65
C ILE A 167 5.07 -18.29 -5.21
N GLU A 168 4.82 -19.51 -4.72
CA GLU A 168 4.54 -19.74 -3.31
C GLU A 168 5.84 -19.74 -2.50
N LEU A 169 5.86 -18.95 -1.42
CA LEU A 169 7.01 -18.93 -0.53
C LEU A 169 7.07 -20.20 0.32
N PRO A 170 8.23 -20.88 0.37
CA PRO A 170 8.38 -22.14 1.11
C PRO A 170 8.17 -21.92 2.61
N GLY A 171 7.53 -22.89 3.26
CA GLY A 171 7.28 -22.87 4.71
C GLY A 171 6.11 -22.00 5.17
N SER A 172 5.47 -21.26 4.27
CA SER A 172 4.36 -20.36 4.62
C SER A 172 2.97 -21.02 4.61
N SER A 173 2.87 -22.29 4.14
CA SER A 173 1.59 -22.98 3.87
C SER A 173 0.76 -23.38 5.10
N ALA A 174 1.35 -23.41 6.29
CA ALA A 174 0.66 -23.81 7.54
C ALA A 174 0.61 -22.69 8.59
N GLY A 175 1.09 -21.50 8.24
CA GLY A 175 1.28 -20.40 9.15
C GLY A 175 0.43 -19.18 8.81
N HIS A 176 0.56 -18.25 9.67
CA HIS A 176 0.04 -16.89 9.60
C HIS A 176 1.23 -15.97 9.40
N THR A 177 1.32 -15.33 8.25
CA THR A 177 2.32 -14.29 8.02
C THR A 177 1.73 -12.95 8.44
N SER A 178 2.26 -12.33 9.46
CA SER A 178 1.79 -11.02 9.94
C SER A 178 2.46 -9.85 9.25
N SER A 179 3.68 -10.05 8.73
CA SER A 179 4.43 -9.04 7.99
C SER A 179 5.34 -9.71 6.97
N ILE A 180 5.55 -9.04 5.84
CA ILE A 180 6.48 -9.45 4.78
C ILE A 180 7.33 -8.24 4.38
N ALA A 181 8.60 -8.50 4.13
CA ALA A 181 9.54 -7.52 3.60
C ALA A 181 10.60 -8.23 2.76
N ALA A 182 11.17 -7.54 1.82
CA ALA A 182 12.33 -7.99 1.06
C ALA A 182 13.51 -7.08 1.35
N ALA A 183 14.72 -7.66 1.36
CA ALA A 183 15.98 -6.95 1.47
C ALA A 183 17.06 -7.77 0.78
N ASP A 184 18.02 -7.09 0.19
CA ASP A 184 19.28 -7.67 -0.25
C ASP A 184 20.11 -8.01 1.01
N VAL A 185 20.53 -9.27 1.15
CA VAL A 185 21.20 -9.80 2.34
C VAL A 185 22.60 -10.40 2.09
N ASP A 186 23.15 -10.31 0.85
CA ASP A 186 24.46 -10.82 0.45
C ASP A 186 25.39 -9.78 -0.20
#